data_8349833a18db53f68fc24c30050dbc2b
#
_entry.id   8349833a18db53f68fc24c30050dbc2b
#
_cell.length_a   1.000
_cell.length_b   1.000
_cell.length_c   1.000
_cell.angle_alpha   90.00
_cell.angle_beta   90.00
_cell.angle_gamma   90.00
#
_symmetry.space_group_name_H-M   'P 1'
#
loop_
_entity.id
_entity.type
_entity.pdbx_description
1 polymer ?
#
loop_
_entity_poly.entity_id
_entity_poly.type
_entity_poly.pdbx_seq_one_letter_code
_entity_poly.pdbx_strand_id
1 'polypeptide(L)'
;MHGILLIMKIQVITLFPDMFKGVLNTSMLYKAQDVGAVKFEYINLREFGTGPRKQVDDTPYGGGDGMLLKPEPIFEAVEQAKRNDPEAQVFLMTPRGERLRQPKVQQIANDSQGMILICARYEGYDERITSIVDEQLSIGDYVLTGGELPAMVL
;
A
#
# COMPACT_ATOMS: atom_id res chain seq x y z
N MET A 1 -31.79 -15.54 7.21
CA MET A 1 -31.35 -14.15 7.28
C MET A 1 -30.09 -13.97 6.45
N HIS A 2 -30.21 -13.18 5.41
CA HIS A 2 -29.07 -12.94 4.53
C HIS A 2 -28.20 -11.83 5.15
N GLY A 3 -27.03 -12.19 5.71
CA GLY A 3 -26.06 -11.21 6.15
C GLY A 3 -25.57 -10.39 4.98
N ILE A 4 -25.42 -9.10 5.16
CA ILE A 4 -24.76 -8.25 4.18
C ILE A 4 -23.28 -8.66 4.16
N LEU A 5 -22.83 -9.27 3.05
CA LEU A 5 -21.42 -9.52 2.84
C LEU A 5 -20.73 -8.17 2.66
N LEU A 6 -20.01 -7.74 3.68
CA LEU A 6 -19.16 -6.57 3.56
C LEU A 6 -17.95 -6.97 2.72
N ILE A 7 -17.86 -6.40 1.52
CA ILE A 7 -16.70 -6.61 0.63
C ILE A 7 -15.53 -5.80 1.21
N MET A 8 -14.43 -6.49 1.51
CA MET A 8 -13.20 -5.79 1.89
C MET A 8 -12.56 -5.18 0.64
N LYS A 9 -12.48 -3.87 0.60
CA LYS A 9 -11.78 -3.17 -0.47
C LYS A 9 -10.32 -2.97 -0.06
N ILE A 10 -9.39 -3.40 -0.89
CA ILE A 10 -7.95 -3.20 -0.70
C ILE A 10 -7.45 -2.34 -1.85
N GLN A 11 -7.02 -1.13 -1.54
CA GLN A 11 -6.46 -0.19 -2.50
C GLN A 11 -4.95 -0.19 -2.38
N VAL A 12 -4.26 -0.46 -3.47
CA VAL A 12 -2.79 -0.54 -3.49
C VAL A 12 -2.23 0.67 -4.22
N ILE A 13 -1.49 1.49 -3.51
CA ILE A 13 -0.77 2.65 -4.08
C ILE A 13 0.63 2.17 -4.45
N THR A 14 0.94 2.17 -5.75
CA THR A 14 2.18 1.59 -6.27
C THR A 14 2.59 2.28 -7.57
N LEU A 15 3.91 2.26 -7.86
CA LEU A 15 4.44 2.63 -9.17
C LEU A 15 4.31 1.50 -10.20
N PHE A 16 4.03 0.27 -9.75
CA PHE A 16 4.05 -0.92 -10.59
C PHE A 16 2.82 -1.81 -10.36
N PRO A 17 1.64 -1.33 -10.74
CA PRO A 17 0.40 -2.13 -10.54
C PRO A 17 0.44 -3.49 -11.23
N ASP A 18 1.16 -3.61 -12.34
CA ASP A 18 1.25 -4.87 -13.08
C ASP A 18 1.93 -6.00 -12.32
N MET A 19 2.73 -5.67 -11.29
CA MET A 19 3.36 -6.70 -10.44
C MET A 19 2.32 -7.55 -9.70
N PHE A 20 1.16 -6.99 -9.41
CA PHE A 20 0.13 -7.65 -8.60
C PHE A 20 -0.76 -8.60 -9.38
N LYS A 21 -0.90 -8.39 -10.68
CA LYS A 21 -1.91 -9.09 -11.50
C LYS A 21 -1.76 -10.61 -11.47
N GLY A 22 -0.55 -11.13 -11.54
CA GLY A 22 -0.32 -12.58 -11.54
C GLY A 22 -0.70 -13.22 -10.21
N VAL A 23 -0.25 -12.63 -9.11
CA VAL A 23 -0.47 -13.17 -7.76
C VAL A 23 -1.92 -13.01 -7.32
N LEU A 24 -2.48 -11.81 -7.45
CA LEU A 24 -3.82 -11.52 -6.93
C LEU A 24 -4.95 -12.11 -7.77
N ASN A 25 -4.69 -12.45 -9.03
CA ASN A 25 -5.70 -13.04 -9.91
C ASN A 25 -5.59 -14.56 -10.04
N THR A 26 -4.93 -15.21 -9.11
CA THR A 26 -4.68 -16.66 -9.16
C THR A 26 -5.04 -17.32 -7.83
N SER A 27 -5.53 -18.56 -7.88
CA SER A 27 -5.77 -19.44 -6.73
C SER A 27 -6.77 -18.84 -5.72
N MET A 28 -6.46 -18.87 -4.43
CA MET A 28 -7.36 -18.43 -3.37
C MET A 28 -7.74 -16.95 -3.47
N LEU A 29 -6.80 -16.11 -3.90
CA LEU A 29 -7.06 -14.68 -4.06
C LEU A 29 -8.03 -14.41 -5.22
N TYR A 30 -7.93 -15.19 -6.30
CA TYR A 30 -8.93 -15.14 -7.37
C TYR A 30 -10.32 -15.57 -6.86
N LYS A 31 -10.37 -16.67 -6.10
CA LYS A 31 -11.62 -17.16 -5.53
C LYS A 31 -12.27 -16.14 -4.60
N ALA A 32 -11.48 -15.47 -3.78
CA ALA A 32 -11.98 -14.44 -2.88
C ALA A 32 -12.63 -13.27 -3.64
N GLN A 33 -12.05 -12.88 -4.77
CA GLN A 33 -12.64 -11.85 -5.65
C GLN A 33 -13.90 -12.35 -6.34
N ASP A 34 -13.87 -13.59 -6.83
CA ASP A 34 -14.98 -14.19 -7.57
C ASP A 34 -16.25 -14.30 -6.71
N VAL A 35 -16.11 -14.64 -5.43
CA VAL A 35 -17.24 -14.70 -4.50
C VAL A 35 -17.58 -13.33 -3.88
N GLY A 36 -16.88 -12.27 -4.23
CA GLY A 36 -17.14 -10.93 -3.75
C GLY A 36 -16.67 -10.66 -2.32
N ALA A 37 -15.77 -11.46 -1.77
CA ALA A 37 -15.24 -11.26 -0.43
C ALA A 37 -14.21 -10.13 -0.36
N VAL A 38 -13.46 -9.92 -1.44
CA VAL A 38 -12.45 -8.88 -1.52
C VAL A 38 -12.47 -8.24 -2.91
N LYS A 39 -12.15 -6.95 -2.96
CA LYS A 39 -11.95 -6.20 -4.20
C LYS A 39 -10.61 -5.50 -4.13
N PHE A 40 -9.75 -5.77 -5.11
CA PHE A 40 -8.46 -5.09 -5.25
C PHE A 40 -8.58 -3.94 -6.24
N GLU A 41 -8.11 -2.78 -5.85
CA GLU A 41 -8.01 -1.61 -6.70
C GLU A 41 -6.58 -1.08 -6.66
N TYR A 42 -6.09 -0.58 -7.79
CA TYR A 42 -4.72 -0.09 -7.91
C TYR A 42 -4.76 1.42 -8.17
N ILE A 43 -3.94 2.14 -7.41
CA ILE A 43 -3.73 3.56 -7.61
C ILE A 43 -2.29 3.72 -8.08
N ASN A 44 -2.12 4.11 -9.34
CA ASN A 44 -0.80 4.31 -9.91
C ASN A 44 -0.23 5.65 -9.41
N LEU A 45 0.82 5.56 -8.60
CA LEU A 45 1.43 6.74 -7.98
C LEU A 45 1.96 7.74 -9.02
N ARG A 46 2.30 7.29 -10.21
CA ARG A 46 2.77 8.19 -11.29
C ARG A 46 1.73 9.22 -11.71
N GLU A 47 0.46 8.92 -11.54
CA GLU A 47 -0.62 9.87 -11.89
C GLU A 47 -0.62 11.10 -10.99
N PHE A 48 0.03 11.01 -9.83
CA PHE A 48 0.15 12.10 -8.85
C PHE A 48 1.52 12.77 -8.85
N GLY A 49 2.37 12.41 -9.80
CA GLY A 49 3.70 13.00 -9.92
C GLY A 49 3.65 14.49 -10.25
N THR A 50 4.68 15.21 -9.81
CA THR A 50 4.78 16.67 -10.00
C THR A 50 5.47 17.02 -11.31
N GLY A 51 4.98 18.09 -11.95
CA GLY A 51 5.55 18.64 -13.18
C GLY A 51 5.24 17.82 -14.43
N PRO A 52 5.79 18.26 -15.60
CA PRO A 52 5.50 17.61 -16.88
C PRO A 52 6.00 16.17 -16.98
N ARG A 53 7.02 15.83 -16.19
CA ARG A 53 7.59 14.46 -16.15
C ARG A 53 6.92 13.55 -15.13
N LYS A 54 5.92 14.02 -14.43
CA LYS A 54 5.22 13.29 -13.35
C LYS A 54 6.21 12.69 -12.35
N GLN A 55 7.07 13.55 -11.79
CA GLN A 55 8.12 13.15 -10.88
C GLN A 55 7.56 12.77 -9.52
N VAL A 56 7.95 11.59 -9.02
CA VAL A 56 7.48 11.04 -7.73
C VAL A 56 8.60 10.91 -6.70
N ASP A 57 9.84 11.21 -7.10
CA ASP A 57 11.03 11.05 -6.26
C ASP A 57 11.87 12.32 -6.24
N ASP A 58 12.73 12.46 -5.25
CA ASP A 58 13.61 13.60 -5.07
C ASP A 58 14.92 13.17 -4.40
N THR A 59 15.94 14.06 -4.42
CA THR A 59 17.21 13.81 -3.75
C THR A 59 17.02 13.85 -2.23
N PRO A 60 17.80 13.05 -1.46
CA PRO A 60 17.74 13.09 0.00
C PRO A 60 18.12 14.45 0.57
N TYR A 61 17.52 14.79 1.68
CA TYR A 61 17.86 16.01 2.42
C TYR A 61 19.33 15.97 2.89
N GLY A 62 20.07 17.02 2.61
CA GLY A 62 21.50 17.09 2.96
C GLY A 62 22.45 16.39 1.99
N GLY A 63 21.96 15.92 0.86
CA GLY A 63 22.75 15.21 -0.13
C GLY A 63 22.87 13.72 0.20
N GLY A 64 23.53 12.99 -0.67
CA GLY A 64 23.69 11.55 -0.56
C GLY A 64 23.27 10.87 -1.85
N ASP A 65 23.65 9.60 -1.99
CA ASP A 65 23.29 8.79 -3.14
C ASP A 65 21.86 8.26 -3.00
N GLY A 66 21.19 8.05 -4.12
CA GLY A 66 19.85 7.51 -4.18
C GLY A 66 18.76 8.57 -4.19
N MET A 67 17.52 8.11 -4.29
CA MET A 67 16.34 8.97 -4.39
C MET A 67 15.33 8.60 -3.31
N LEU A 68 14.60 9.59 -2.80
CA LEU A 68 13.51 9.39 -1.85
C LEU A 68 12.17 9.65 -2.52
N LEU A 69 11.18 8.86 -2.13
CA LEU A 69 9.81 9.04 -2.58
C LEU A 69 9.26 10.35 -2.01
N LYS A 70 8.72 11.21 -2.88
CA LYS A 70 8.17 12.51 -2.48
C LYS A 70 6.88 12.32 -1.69
N PRO A 71 6.63 13.16 -0.66
CA PRO A 71 5.40 13.05 0.13
C PRO A 71 4.15 13.51 -0.61
N GLU A 72 4.24 14.54 -1.46
CA GLU A 72 3.08 15.14 -2.11
C GLU A 72 2.29 14.13 -2.97
N PRO A 73 2.92 13.34 -3.87
CA PRO A 73 2.18 12.31 -4.62
C PRO A 73 1.52 11.28 -3.72
N ILE A 74 2.18 10.87 -2.63
CA ILE A 74 1.62 9.92 -1.67
C ILE A 74 0.40 10.52 -0.96
N PHE A 75 0.49 11.77 -0.52
CA PHE A 75 -0.61 12.45 0.15
C PHE A 75 -1.85 12.51 -0.76
N GLU A 76 -1.65 12.89 -2.02
CA GLU A 76 -2.75 12.98 -2.99
C GLU A 76 -3.35 11.61 -3.29
N ALA A 77 -2.52 10.59 -3.45
CA ALA A 77 -2.98 9.22 -3.69
C ALA A 77 -3.79 8.67 -2.52
N VAL A 78 -3.31 8.89 -1.28
CA VAL A 78 -4.04 8.48 -0.06
C VAL A 78 -5.34 9.25 0.06
N GLU A 79 -5.35 10.53 -0.25
CA GLU A 79 -6.56 11.35 -0.22
C GLU A 79 -7.61 10.80 -1.19
N GLN A 80 -7.22 10.43 -2.41
CA GLN A 80 -8.13 9.78 -3.35
C GLN A 80 -8.63 8.44 -2.81
N ALA A 81 -7.74 7.62 -2.26
CA ALA A 81 -8.11 6.34 -1.68
C ALA A 81 -9.11 6.50 -0.52
N LYS A 82 -8.93 7.51 0.30
CA LYS A 82 -9.86 7.84 1.40
C LYS A 82 -11.21 8.34 0.88
N ARG A 83 -11.26 9.03 -0.25
CA ARG A 83 -12.54 9.38 -0.87
C ARG A 83 -13.27 8.13 -1.36
N ASN A 84 -12.55 7.15 -1.88
CA ASN A 84 -13.13 5.88 -2.32
C ASN A 84 -13.60 5.02 -1.15
N ASP A 85 -12.91 5.09 -0.01
CA ASP A 85 -13.23 4.33 1.20
C ASP A 85 -12.77 5.09 2.44
N PRO A 86 -13.65 5.95 3.01
CA PRO A 86 -13.28 6.82 4.14
C PRO A 86 -12.85 6.08 5.41
N GLU A 87 -13.33 4.86 5.62
CA GLU A 87 -13.05 4.08 6.82
C GLU A 87 -11.82 3.17 6.67
N ALA A 88 -11.18 3.17 5.50
CA ALA A 88 -10.01 2.32 5.25
C ALA A 88 -8.82 2.73 6.13
N GLN A 89 -8.12 1.74 6.67
CA GLN A 89 -6.87 1.94 7.39
C GLN A 89 -5.70 2.02 6.40
N VAL A 90 -4.74 2.87 6.70
CA VAL A 90 -3.56 3.12 5.86
C VAL A 90 -2.36 2.38 6.42
N PHE A 91 -1.77 1.50 5.62
CA PHE A 91 -0.59 0.72 5.98
C PHE A 91 0.57 1.08 5.06
N LEU A 92 1.73 1.35 5.66
CA LEU A 92 2.97 1.55 4.91
C LEU A 92 3.84 0.31 5.06
N MET A 93 4.20 -0.29 3.92
CA MET A 93 5.08 -1.45 3.89
C MET A 93 6.53 -0.98 3.94
N THR A 94 7.23 -1.26 5.04
CA THR A 94 8.59 -0.75 5.29
C THR A 94 9.36 -1.71 6.21
N PRO A 95 10.68 -1.92 5.99
CA PRO A 95 11.49 -2.73 6.90
C PRO A 95 11.55 -2.22 8.34
N ARG A 96 11.24 -0.92 8.55
CA ARG A 96 11.22 -0.32 9.89
C ARG A 96 9.91 -0.56 10.65
N GLY A 97 8.91 -1.16 10.00
CA GLY A 97 7.61 -1.36 10.61
C GLY A 97 7.57 -2.53 11.59
N GLU A 98 6.43 -2.68 12.25
CA GLU A 98 6.15 -3.84 13.10
C GLU A 98 6.20 -5.10 12.25
N ARG A 99 6.88 -6.13 12.75
CA ARG A 99 7.00 -7.40 12.02
C ARG A 99 5.64 -8.08 11.92
N LEU A 100 5.26 -8.44 10.71
CA LEU A 100 4.01 -9.13 10.44
C LEU A 100 4.08 -10.57 10.97
N ARG A 101 3.11 -10.93 11.80
CA ARG A 101 2.94 -12.28 12.36
C ARG A 101 1.49 -12.69 12.21
N GLN A 102 1.20 -13.96 12.27
CA GLN A 102 -0.15 -14.48 12.07
C GLN A 102 -1.20 -13.81 12.97
N PRO A 103 -0.96 -13.58 14.28
CA PRO A 103 -1.95 -12.87 15.10
C PRO A 103 -2.25 -11.45 14.60
N LYS A 104 -1.24 -10.76 14.08
CA LYS A 104 -1.41 -9.41 13.51
C LYS A 104 -2.24 -9.45 12.24
N VAL A 105 -2.00 -10.43 11.37
CA VAL A 105 -2.81 -10.61 10.15
C VAL A 105 -4.28 -10.84 10.51
N GLN A 106 -4.54 -11.70 11.50
CA GLN A 106 -5.89 -11.96 11.97
C GLN A 106 -6.55 -10.71 12.56
N GLN A 107 -5.80 -9.94 13.33
CA GLN A 107 -6.28 -8.67 13.88
C GLN A 107 -6.69 -7.70 12.79
N ILE A 108 -5.82 -7.52 11.78
CA ILE A 108 -6.10 -6.64 10.64
C ILE A 108 -7.36 -7.11 9.90
N ALA A 109 -7.48 -8.41 9.64
CA ALA A 109 -8.62 -8.98 8.95
C ALA A 109 -9.94 -8.76 9.71
N ASN A 110 -9.89 -8.81 11.05
CA ASN A 110 -11.08 -8.63 11.89
C ASN A 110 -11.46 -7.16 12.09
N ASP A 111 -10.47 -6.29 12.21
CA ASP A 111 -10.67 -4.89 12.59
C ASP A 111 -10.80 -3.95 11.39
N SER A 112 -10.21 -4.31 10.26
CA SER A 112 -10.20 -3.43 9.08
C SER A 112 -11.46 -3.58 8.26
N GLN A 113 -12.13 -2.46 8.00
CA GLN A 113 -13.27 -2.40 7.08
C GLN A 113 -12.81 -2.23 5.64
N GLY A 114 -11.61 -1.75 5.44
CA GLY A 114 -10.93 -1.59 4.17
C GLY A 114 -9.48 -1.24 4.41
N MET A 115 -8.64 -1.39 3.39
CA MET A 115 -7.21 -1.17 3.50
C MET A 115 -6.69 -0.30 2.37
N ILE A 116 -5.72 0.56 2.70
CA ILE A 116 -4.92 1.32 1.75
C ILE A 116 -3.48 0.92 2.01
N LEU A 117 -2.84 0.26 1.02
CA LEU A 117 -1.47 -0.21 1.13
C LEU A 117 -0.55 0.72 0.34
N ILE A 118 0.41 1.33 1.02
CA ILE A 118 1.42 2.19 0.38
C ILE A 118 2.67 1.37 0.13
N CYS A 119 3.05 1.23 -1.14
CA CYS A 119 4.27 0.55 -1.56
C CYS A 119 5.36 1.58 -1.81
N ALA A 120 6.27 1.75 -0.84
CA ALA A 120 7.42 2.63 -0.99
C ALA A 120 8.50 1.98 -1.86
N ARG A 121 9.32 2.81 -2.48
CA ARG A 121 10.44 2.39 -3.31
C ARG A 121 11.63 3.30 -3.12
N TYR A 122 12.69 3.06 -3.92
CA TYR A 122 13.95 3.79 -3.89
C TYR A 122 14.71 3.54 -2.58
N GLU A 123 15.50 4.51 -2.15
CA GLU A 123 16.28 4.44 -0.89
C GLU A 123 15.40 4.66 0.35
N GLY A 124 14.12 5.01 0.14
CA GLY A 124 13.19 5.25 1.21
C GLY A 124 12.14 6.27 0.83
N TYR A 125 11.59 6.91 1.84
CA TYR A 125 10.52 7.88 1.70
C TYR A 125 10.74 9.04 2.67
N ASP A 126 10.08 10.17 2.37
CA ASP A 126 10.08 11.32 3.27
C ASP A 126 9.30 10.97 4.55
N GLU A 127 9.90 11.27 5.71
CA GLU A 127 9.30 10.95 7.02
C GLU A 127 7.92 11.59 7.23
N ARG A 128 7.59 12.66 6.52
CA ARG A 128 6.25 13.27 6.59
C ARG A 128 5.14 12.31 6.17
N ILE A 129 5.45 11.29 5.37
CA ILE A 129 4.49 10.26 4.96
C ILE A 129 3.94 9.50 6.17
N THR A 130 4.73 9.33 7.22
CA THR A 130 4.31 8.59 8.41
C THR A 130 3.13 9.25 9.15
N SER A 131 2.94 10.55 8.96
CA SER A 131 1.85 11.29 9.62
C SER A 131 0.45 10.87 9.15
N ILE A 132 0.33 10.29 7.96
CA ILE A 132 -0.95 9.85 7.38
C ILE A 132 -1.14 8.33 7.41
N VAL A 133 -0.21 7.61 8.03
CA VAL A 133 -0.18 6.15 8.08
C VAL A 133 -0.69 5.68 9.44
N ASP A 134 -1.63 4.75 9.46
CA ASP A 134 -2.13 4.16 10.69
C ASP A 134 -1.13 3.15 11.26
N GLU A 135 -0.53 2.34 10.40
CA GLU A 135 0.47 1.35 10.82
C GLU A 135 1.57 1.18 9.77
N GLN A 136 2.78 0.92 10.26
CA GLN A 136 3.93 0.55 9.45
C GLN A 136 4.19 -0.94 9.66
N LEU A 137 4.29 -1.71 8.58
CA LEU A 137 4.43 -3.17 8.64
C LEU A 137 5.67 -3.64 7.89
N SER A 138 6.37 -4.61 8.46
CA SER A 138 7.54 -5.28 7.87
C SER A 138 7.27 -6.77 7.74
N ILE A 139 7.68 -7.37 6.64
CA ILE A 139 7.60 -8.83 6.48
C ILE A 139 8.86 -9.55 6.97
N GLY A 140 9.90 -8.82 7.35
CA GLY A 140 11.14 -9.40 7.87
C GLY A 140 12.28 -8.39 7.90
N ASP A 141 13.41 -8.81 8.49
CA ASP A 141 14.60 -7.96 8.68
C ASP A 141 15.51 -8.01 7.45
N TYR A 142 15.00 -7.57 6.32
CA TYR A 142 15.77 -7.47 5.08
C TYR A 142 15.19 -6.37 4.20
N VAL A 143 16.01 -5.85 3.31
CA VAL A 143 15.63 -4.77 2.40
C VAL A 143 15.25 -5.36 1.05
N LEU A 144 14.08 -4.97 0.56
CA LEU A 144 13.59 -5.32 -0.78
C LEU A 144 13.67 -4.11 -1.71
N THR A 145 13.47 -4.34 -2.99
CA THR A 145 13.46 -3.26 -3.98
C THR A 145 12.25 -2.34 -3.88
N GLY A 146 11.23 -2.74 -3.14
CA GLY A 146 10.02 -1.94 -2.94
C GLY A 146 9.02 -2.64 -2.05
N GLY A 147 7.92 -1.97 -1.76
CA GLY A 147 6.85 -2.47 -0.90
C GLY A 147 5.83 -3.37 -1.58
N GLU A 148 5.96 -3.65 -2.89
CA GLU A 148 5.00 -4.45 -3.65
C GLU A 148 4.96 -5.90 -3.18
N LEU A 149 6.10 -6.56 -3.03
CA LEU A 149 6.14 -7.93 -2.51
C LEU A 149 5.61 -8.02 -1.08
N PRO A 150 6.02 -7.14 -0.14
CA PRO A 150 5.42 -7.10 1.18
C PRO A 150 3.90 -6.90 1.17
N ALA A 151 3.39 -6.04 0.30
CA ALA A 151 1.94 -5.83 0.17
C ALA A 151 1.23 -7.10 -0.30
N MET A 152 1.84 -7.87 -1.20
CA MET A 152 1.29 -9.15 -1.64
C MET A 152 1.30 -10.21 -0.54
N VAL A 153 2.29 -10.16 0.37
CA VAL A 153 2.35 -11.07 1.52
C VAL A 153 1.24 -10.80 2.52
N LEU A 154 0.95 -9.52 2.78
CA LEU A 154 -0.12 -9.10 3.70
C LEU A 154 -1.49 -9.49 3.18
#